data_ae0024785b7cebcff70ff2756df1b6b6
#
_entry.id   ae0024785b7cebcff70ff2756df1b6b6
#
_cell.length_a   1.000
_cell.length_b   1.000
_cell.length_c   1.000
_cell.angle_alpha   90.00
_cell.angle_beta   90.00
_cell.angle_gamma   90.00
#
_symmetry.space_group_name_H-M   'P 1'
#
loop_
_entity.id
_entity.type
_entity.pdbx_description
1 polymer ?
#
loop_
_entity_poly.entity_id
_entity_poly.type
_entity_poly.pdbx_seq_one_letter_code
_entity_poly.pdbx_strand_id
1 'polypeptide(L)'
;MSKNLHVGIVGSGIQGVSNALFLQKKGFQVTLFDREEPGSAASYGNAGHFSPYASVPLNRPDVIADVPSMLISSRGPLALKWNYVPKMIPWFARFILNCREEKMMHTAKNMHQILDQSLPAFDELFDEIDLEGLVENNGILYVWTDQNMKSRELEIRIRDQLGVKQQLVNKKEIHDLEPNLKPFYHGGVFYDYARHARNPRKILIKLFENFVNKGGKFLKLNIQDIDFDEEKPVMRTETQRFIFDKLVIACGAFSKRLTAVSYTHLTLPTTYEV
;
A
#
# COMPACT_ATOMS: atom_id res chain seq x y z
N MET A 1 -9.95 8.50 -28.69
CA MET A 1 -10.07 9.07 -27.32
C MET A 1 -9.27 10.35 -27.30
N SER A 2 -9.83 11.47 -26.86
CA SER A 2 -9.17 12.78 -26.92
C SER A 2 -7.92 12.78 -26.03
N LYS A 3 -6.74 12.86 -26.65
CA LYS A 3 -5.42 12.79 -25.99
C LYS A 3 -5.01 14.03 -25.17
N ASN A 4 -5.94 14.95 -24.87
CA ASN A 4 -5.62 16.24 -24.24
C ASN A 4 -6.33 16.46 -22.90
N LEU A 5 -6.77 15.39 -22.21
CA LEU A 5 -7.37 15.57 -20.90
C LEU A 5 -6.32 15.94 -19.85
N HIS A 6 -6.65 16.94 -19.02
CA HIS A 6 -5.80 17.40 -17.95
C HIS A 6 -6.25 16.76 -16.61
N VAL A 7 -5.32 16.06 -15.97
CA VAL A 7 -5.56 15.37 -14.69
C VAL A 7 -4.83 16.09 -13.57
N GLY A 8 -5.56 16.45 -12.52
CA GLY A 8 -4.99 16.91 -11.26
C GLY A 8 -4.77 15.72 -10.31
N ILE A 9 -3.63 15.69 -9.63
CA ILE A 9 -3.34 14.67 -8.61
C ILE A 9 -2.97 15.37 -7.32
N VAL A 10 -3.64 15.01 -6.20
CA VAL A 10 -3.29 15.54 -4.87
C VAL A 10 -2.55 14.46 -4.08
N GLY A 11 -1.31 14.78 -3.70
CA GLY A 11 -0.38 13.90 -2.98
C GLY A 11 0.77 13.44 -3.87
N SER A 12 2.00 13.78 -3.49
CA SER A 12 3.25 13.44 -4.18
C SER A 12 4.04 12.31 -3.48
N GLY A 13 3.33 11.43 -2.77
CA GLY A 13 3.86 10.16 -2.32
C GLY A 13 4.00 9.17 -3.46
N ILE A 14 4.47 7.94 -3.16
CA ILE A 14 4.72 6.91 -4.19
C ILE A 14 3.47 6.64 -5.06
N GLN A 15 2.28 6.63 -4.48
CA GLN A 15 1.03 6.42 -5.22
C GLN A 15 0.75 7.57 -6.19
N GLY A 16 0.91 8.83 -5.74
CA GLY A 16 0.67 9.99 -6.59
C GLY A 16 1.64 10.07 -7.77
N VAL A 17 2.93 9.88 -7.50
CA VAL A 17 3.98 9.93 -8.54
C VAL A 17 3.85 8.77 -9.54
N SER A 18 3.58 7.55 -9.07
CA SER A 18 3.37 6.39 -9.96
C SER A 18 2.15 6.59 -10.85
N ASN A 19 1.01 7.04 -10.30
CA ASN A 19 -0.18 7.37 -11.10
C ASN A 19 0.10 8.49 -12.11
N ALA A 20 0.86 9.51 -11.72
CA ALA A 20 1.24 10.61 -12.62
C ALA A 20 2.01 10.10 -13.84
N LEU A 21 3.02 9.23 -13.62
CA LEU A 21 3.81 8.64 -14.69
C LEU A 21 2.97 7.76 -15.63
N PHE A 22 2.11 6.89 -15.07
CA PHE A 22 1.23 6.05 -15.90
C PHE A 22 0.21 6.87 -16.70
N LEU A 23 -0.30 7.96 -16.14
CA LEU A 23 -1.20 8.86 -16.87
C LEU A 23 -0.46 9.60 -17.99
N GLN A 24 0.78 10.05 -17.75
CA GLN A 24 1.62 10.63 -18.81
C GLN A 24 1.90 9.63 -19.95
N LYS A 25 2.22 8.37 -19.63
CA LYS A 25 2.40 7.30 -20.63
C LYS A 25 1.15 7.11 -21.50
N LYS A 26 -0.04 7.33 -20.93
CA LYS A 26 -1.32 7.27 -21.64
C LYS A 26 -1.65 8.56 -22.41
N GLY A 27 -0.78 9.57 -22.38
CA GLY A 27 -0.92 10.82 -23.11
C GLY A 27 -1.78 11.89 -22.44
N PHE A 28 -2.01 11.77 -21.11
CA PHE A 28 -2.67 12.81 -20.33
C PHE A 28 -1.69 13.91 -19.94
N GLN A 29 -2.19 15.15 -19.85
CA GLN A 29 -1.47 16.22 -19.15
C GLN A 29 -1.69 16.04 -17.65
N VAL A 30 -0.63 16.11 -16.86
CA VAL A 30 -0.72 15.85 -15.41
C VAL A 30 -0.11 16.99 -14.61
N THR A 31 -0.86 17.48 -13.60
CA THR A 31 -0.36 18.39 -12.58
C THR A 31 -0.49 17.72 -11.21
N LEU A 32 0.63 17.61 -10.52
CA LEU A 32 0.76 17.02 -9.19
C LEU A 32 0.81 18.12 -8.14
N PHE A 33 0.07 17.95 -7.06
CA PHE A 33 -0.01 18.89 -5.94
C PHE A 33 0.39 18.21 -4.65
N ASP A 34 1.18 18.89 -3.82
CA ASP A 34 1.41 18.52 -2.44
C ASP A 34 1.71 19.76 -1.61
N ARG A 35 1.41 19.73 -0.33
CA ARG A 35 1.78 20.81 0.60
C ARG A 35 3.26 20.78 0.96
N GLU A 36 3.90 19.60 0.81
CA GLU A 36 5.29 19.37 1.16
C GLU A 36 6.10 18.94 -0.08
N GLU A 37 7.40 18.72 0.11
CA GLU A 37 8.25 18.15 -0.92
C GLU A 37 7.86 16.71 -1.25
N PRO A 38 8.06 16.24 -2.48
CA PRO A 38 7.74 14.88 -2.87
C PRO A 38 8.36 13.83 -1.94
N GLY A 39 7.54 12.88 -1.51
CA GLY A 39 7.99 11.78 -0.68
C GLY A 39 8.36 12.12 0.76
N SER A 40 8.00 13.28 1.28
CA SER A 40 8.32 13.70 2.66
C SER A 40 7.46 13.04 3.75
N ALA A 41 6.36 12.39 3.37
CA ALA A 41 5.44 11.73 4.30
C ALA A 41 5.73 10.21 4.43
N ALA A 42 4.72 9.35 4.42
CA ALA A 42 4.84 7.90 4.61
C ALA A 42 5.79 7.20 3.61
N SER A 43 6.01 7.79 2.43
CA SER A 43 6.95 7.28 1.43
C SER A 43 8.42 7.56 1.77
N TYR A 44 8.70 8.36 2.80
CA TYR A 44 10.06 8.68 3.24
C TYR A 44 10.76 7.51 3.95
N GLY A 45 10.07 6.91 4.92
CA GLY A 45 10.66 5.96 5.86
C GLY A 45 9.73 4.77 6.11
N ASN A 46 9.49 3.99 5.08
CA ASN A 46 8.82 2.69 5.18
C ASN A 46 9.84 1.55 5.14
N ALA A 47 9.37 0.31 5.32
CA ALA A 47 10.25 -0.87 5.34
C ALA A 47 10.87 -1.20 3.96
N GLY A 48 10.46 -0.57 2.88
CA GLY A 48 11.02 -0.75 1.55
C GLY A 48 10.73 -2.10 0.89
N HIS A 49 9.82 -2.89 1.45
CA HIS A 49 9.51 -4.21 0.89
C HIS A 49 8.54 -4.11 -0.29
N PHE A 50 8.89 -4.77 -1.39
CA PHE A 50 7.97 -5.07 -2.48
C PHE A 50 7.41 -6.47 -2.22
N SER A 51 6.18 -6.54 -1.71
CA SER A 51 5.61 -7.74 -1.10
C SER A 51 4.34 -8.21 -1.84
N PRO A 52 4.44 -8.71 -3.08
CA PRO A 52 3.27 -9.17 -3.84
C PRO A 52 2.60 -10.40 -3.20
N TYR A 53 3.32 -11.13 -2.35
CA TYR A 53 2.81 -12.27 -1.56
C TYR A 53 1.94 -11.86 -0.35
N ALA A 54 1.85 -10.58 0.00
CA ALA A 54 1.17 -10.10 1.21
C ALA A 54 -0.36 -10.03 1.04
N SER A 55 -0.96 -11.03 0.41
CA SER A 55 -2.38 -11.09 0.12
C SER A 55 -3.24 -11.57 1.30
N VAL A 56 -2.65 -12.20 2.31
CA VAL A 56 -3.40 -12.71 3.47
C VAL A 56 -3.69 -11.58 4.44
N PRO A 57 -4.98 -11.22 4.69
CA PRO A 57 -5.33 -10.10 5.56
C PRO A 57 -5.17 -10.45 7.04
N LEU A 58 -5.12 -9.43 7.91
CA LEU A 58 -5.02 -9.61 9.35
C LEU A 58 -6.30 -10.11 10.02
N ASN A 59 -7.46 -9.96 9.38
CA ASN A 59 -8.75 -10.39 9.93
C ASN A 59 -8.94 -11.91 9.78
N ARG A 60 -8.08 -12.68 10.44
CA ARG A 60 -8.12 -14.14 10.47
C ARG A 60 -8.80 -14.66 11.72
N PRO A 61 -9.45 -15.84 11.65
CA PRO A 61 -10.11 -16.44 12.83
C PRO A 61 -9.18 -16.69 14.02
N ASP A 62 -7.91 -17.09 13.75
CA ASP A 62 -6.88 -17.36 14.75
C ASP A 62 -6.44 -16.12 15.51
N VAL A 63 -6.42 -14.95 14.88
CA VAL A 63 -6.02 -13.68 15.53
C VAL A 63 -6.93 -13.33 16.71
N ILE A 64 -8.22 -13.66 16.63
CA ILE A 64 -9.17 -13.38 17.73
C ILE A 64 -8.77 -14.12 19.00
N ALA A 65 -8.33 -15.38 18.86
CA ALA A 65 -7.88 -16.19 20.00
C ALA A 65 -6.58 -15.65 20.64
N ASP A 66 -5.74 -15.01 19.86
CA ASP A 66 -4.44 -14.46 20.28
C ASP A 66 -4.54 -13.07 20.93
N VAL A 67 -5.61 -12.31 20.68
CA VAL A 67 -5.79 -10.94 21.20
C VAL A 67 -5.58 -10.83 22.71
N PRO A 68 -6.14 -11.71 23.58
CA PRO A 68 -5.92 -11.60 25.02
C PRO A 68 -4.44 -11.71 25.40
N SER A 69 -3.70 -12.65 24.81
CA SER A 69 -2.27 -12.83 25.07
C SER A 69 -1.44 -11.65 24.60
N MET A 70 -1.79 -11.06 23.45
CA MET A 70 -1.14 -9.87 22.89
C MET A 70 -1.33 -8.63 23.77
N LEU A 71 -2.48 -8.51 24.45
CA LEU A 71 -2.78 -7.38 25.35
C LEU A 71 -2.09 -7.48 26.71
N ILE A 72 -1.91 -8.71 27.23
CA ILE A 72 -1.29 -8.95 28.53
C ILE A 72 0.23 -8.80 28.45
N SER A 73 0.81 -9.11 27.32
CA SER A 73 2.27 -9.05 27.11
C SER A 73 2.76 -7.61 26.98
N SER A 74 3.66 -7.19 27.87
CA SER A 74 4.34 -5.88 27.76
C SER A 74 5.18 -5.71 26.50
N ARG A 75 5.51 -6.80 25.80
CA ARG A 75 6.22 -6.86 24.53
C ARG A 75 5.30 -7.30 23.38
N GLY A 76 3.99 -7.38 23.63
CA GLY A 76 3.01 -7.78 22.63
C GLY A 76 2.93 -6.78 21.47
N PRO A 77 2.54 -7.25 20.27
CA PRO A 77 2.40 -6.40 19.09
C PRO A 77 1.19 -5.47 19.17
N LEU A 78 0.28 -5.68 20.13
CA LEU A 78 -0.96 -4.92 20.28
C LEU A 78 -0.88 -3.99 21.48
N ALA A 79 -0.85 -2.68 21.23
CA ALA A 79 -0.96 -1.66 22.28
C ALA A 79 -2.27 -0.89 22.12
N LEU A 80 -3.08 -0.85 23.18
CA LEU A 80 -4.34 -0.11 23.21
C LEU A 80 -4.24 1.14 24.06
N LYS A 81 -4.70 2.25 23.51
CA LYS A 81 -4.95 3.48 24.28
C LYS A 81 -6.35 3.37 24.89
N TRP A 82 -6.43 2.93 26.15
CA TRP A 82 -7.67 2.55 26.83
C TRP A 82 -8.77 3.60 26.77
N ASN A 83 -8.43 4.88 26.89
CA ASN A 83 -9.40 5.98 26.78
C ASN A 83 -9.98 6.15 25.36
N TYR A 84 -9.38 5.50 24.34
CA TYR A 84 -9.88 5.54 22.95
C TYR A 84 -10.70 4.29 22.59
N VAL A 85 -10.61 3.21 23.37
CA VAL A 85 -11.30 1.95 23.12
C VAL A 85 -12.81 2.10 22.90
N PRO A 86 -13.56 2.90 23.71
CA PRO A 86 -15.00 3.08 23.47
C PRO A 86 -15.33 3.60 22.05
N LYS A 87 -14.48 4.47 21.50
CA LYS A 87 -14.64 4.99 20.13
C LYS A 87 -14.34 3.94 19.05
N MET A 88 -13.57 2.91 19.40
CA MET A 88 -13.18 1.84 18.47
C MET A 88 -14.17 0.65 18.49
N ILE A 89 -15.09 0.57 19.43
CA ILE A 89 -16.04 -0.56 19.55
C ILE A 89 -16.76 -0.87 18.22
N PRO A 90 -17.29 0.10 17.46
CA PRO A 90 -17.95 -0.20 16.19
C PRO A 90 -17.00 -0.79 15.14
N TRP A 91 -15.73 -0.36 15.18
CA TRP A 91 -14.69 -0.92 14.30
C TRP A 91 -14.32 -2.34 14.71
N PHE A 92 -14.12 -2.61 16.01
CA PHE A 92 -13.83 -3.95 16.52
C PHE A 92 -14.94 -4.93 16.20
N ALA A 93 -16.20 -4.53 16.38
CA ALA A 93 -17.33 -5.38 16.03
C ALA A 93 -17.31 -5.78 14.54
N ARG A 94 -17.09 -4.82 13.63
CA ARG A 94 -16.94 -5.09 12.20
C ARG A 94 -15.73 -5.97 11.90
N PHE A 95 -14.59 -5.72 12.56
CA PHE A 95 -13.38 -6.52 12.38
C PHE A 95 -13.65 -7.99 12.74
N ILE A 96 -14.23 -8.26 13.92
CA ILE A 96 -14.57 -9.61 14.38
C ILE A 96 -15.56 -10.29 13.42
N LEU A 97 -16.59 -9.59 12.96
CA LEU A 97 -17.55 -10.13 11.99
C LEU A 97 -16.91 -10.50 10.66
N ASN A 98 -15.80 -9.85 10.29
CA ASN A 98 -15.03 -10.13 9.08
C ASN A 98 -13.91 -11.16 9.29
N CYS A 99 -13.68 -11.66 10.52
CA CYS A 99 -12.69 -12.72 10.79
C CYS A 99 -13.19 -14.13 10.43
N ARG A 100 -14.23 -14.27 9.62
CA ARG A 100 -14.72 -15.56 9.11
C ARG A 100 -13.87 -15.98 7.91
N GLU A 101 -13.61 -17.28 7.78
CA GLU A 101 -12.74 -17.82 6.70
C GLU A 101 -13.22 -17.39 5.31
N GLU A 102 -14.52 -17.44 5.05
CA GLU A 102 -15.10 -16.99 3.78
C GLU A 102 -14.80 -15.53 3.46
N LYS A 103 -15.00 -14.62 4.45
CA LYS A 103 -14.72 -13.19 4.27
C LYS A 103 -13.24 -12.90 4.12
N MET A 104 -12.42 -13.62 4.87
CA MET A 104 -10.97 -13.55 4.76
C MET A 104 -10.50 -14.00 3.37
N MET A 105 -11.00 -15.13 2.86
CA MET A 105 -10.67 -15.62 1.52
C MET A 105 -11.12 -14.67 0.42
N HIS A 106 -12.32 -14.09 0.52
CA HIS A 106 -12.78 -13.05 -0.40
C HIS A 106 -11.82 -11.85 -0.42
N THR A 107 -11.43 -11.36 0.77
CA THR A 107 -10.47 -10.25 0.88
C THR A 107 -9.11 -10.63 0.32
N ALA A 108 -8.59 -11.82 0.65
CA ALA A 108 -7.30 -12.30 0.18
C ALA A 108 -7.25 -12.41 -1.36
N LYS A 109 -8.32 -12.92 -1.98
CA LYS A 109 -8.44 -13.03 -3.44
C LYS A 109 -8.38 -11.65 -4.11
N ASN A 110 -9.16 -10.69 -3.61
CA ASN A 110 -9.20 -9.33 -4.17
C ASN A 110 -7.86 -8.60 -3.97
N MET A 111 -7.24 -8.74 -2.81
CA MET A 111 -5.89 -8.21 -2.56
C MET A 111 -4.86 -8.82 -3.50
N HIS A 112 -4.89 -10.14 -3.68
CA HIS A 112 -3.96 -10.84 -4.56
C HIS A 112 -4.04 -10.33 -6.01
N GLN A 113 -5.24 -10.13 -6.54
CA GLN A 113 -5.42 -9.58 -7.90
C GLN A 113 -4.74 -8.22 -8.11
N ILE A 114 -4.70 -7.38 -7.07
CA ILE A 114 -4.02 -6.07 -7.13
C ILE A 114 -2.51 -6.24 -6.93
N LEU A 115 -2.11 -7.04 -5.95
CA LEU A 115 -0.70 -7.20 -5.58
C LEU A 115 0.12 -7.95 -6.63
N ASP A 116 -0.50 -8.91 -7.32
CA ASP A 116 0.15 -9.67 -8.40
C ASP A 116 0.61 -8.76 -9.55
N GLN A 117 -0.11 -7.66 -9.80
CA GLN A 117 0.25 -6.67 -10.81
C GLN A 117 1.31 -5.66 -10.33
N SER A 118 1.68 -5.68 -9.05
CA SER A 118 2.53 -4.62 -8.48
C SER A 118 3.97 -4.64 -8.98
N LEU A 119 4.62 -5.81 -9.05
CA LEU A 119 5.99 -5.91 -9.56
C LEU A 119 6.09 -5.57 -11.04
N PRO A 120 5.26 -6.13 -11.94
CA PRO A 120 5.27 -5.71 -13.35
C PRO A 120 5.05 -4.21 -13.54
N ALA A 121 4.14 -3.61 -12.74
CA ALA A 121 3.91 -2.17 -12.81
C ALA A 121 5.13 -1.36 -12.33
N PHE A 122 5.84 -1.81 -11.28
CA PHE A 122 7.07 -1.16 -10.87
C PHE A 122 8.20 -1.36 -11.89
N ASP A 123 8.33 -2.55 -12.48
CA ASP A 123 9.33 -2.79 -13.53
C ASP A 123 9.13 -1.82 -14.70
N GLU A 124 7.89 -1.62 -15.15
CA GLU A 124 7.58 -0.66 -16.22
C GLU A 124 8.00 0.79 -15.90
N LEU A 125 7.97 1.19 -14.61
CA LEU A 125 8.43 2.52 -14.20
C LEU A 125 9.95 2.56 -13.98
N PHE A 126 10.53 1.46 -13.51
CA PHE A 126 11.94 1.36 -13.18
C PHE A 126 12.84 1.26 -14.41
N ASP A 127 12.32 0.69 -15.51
CA ASP A 127 13.03 0.63 -16.79
C ASP A 127 13.37 2.02 -17.36
N GLU A 128 12.73 3.08 -16.85
CA GLU A 128 12.90 4.44 -17.31
C GLU A 128 13.85 5.28 -16.45
N ILE A 129 14.35 4.74 -15.36
CA ILE A 129 15.21 5.45 -14.39
C ILE A 129 16.40 4.59 -13.97
N ASP A 130 17.50 5.23 -13.65
CA ASP A 130 18.63 4.55 -13.06
C ASP A 130 18.38 4.26 -11.57
N LEU A 131 18.34 2.98 -11.20
CA LEU A 131 18.14 2.48 -9.84
C LEU A 131 19.37 1.78 -9.27
N GLU A 132 20.55 1.99 -9.83
CA GLU A 132 21.76 1.30 -9.38
C GLU A 132 21.92 1.35 -7.85
N GLY A 133 21.98 0.16 -7.25
CA GLY A 133 22.13 -0.02 -5.81
C GLY A 133 20.94 0.41 -4.93
N LEU A 134 19.79 0.79 -5.52
CA LEU A 134 18.60 1.20 -4.77
C LEU A 134 17.57 0.09 -4.55
N VAL A 135 17.58 -0.94 -5.39
CA VAL A 135 16.66 -2.10 -5.28
C VAL A 135 17.50 -3.38 -5.22
N GLU A 136 17.19 -4.23 -4.26
CA GLU A 136 17.77 -5.56 -4.11
C GLU A 136 16.74 -6.64 -4.43
N ASN A 137 17.18 -7.66 -5.17
CA ASN A 137 16.35 -8.79 -5.60
C ASN A 137 16.76 -10.08 -4.85
N ASN A 138 17.05 -9.97 -3.56
CA ASN A 138 17.57 -11.07 -2.72
C ASN A 138 16.45 -11.90 -2.09
N GLY A 139 15.20 -11.62 -2.45
CA GLY A 139 14.05 -12.24 -1.81
C GLY A 139 13.77 -11.71 -0.41
N ILE A 140 12.76 -12.26 0.24
CA ILE A 140 12.41 -11.96 1.64
C ILE A 140 12.17 -13.25 2.40
N LEU A 141 12.83 -13.37 3.54
CA LEU A 141 12.73 -14.50 4.45
C LEU A 141 11.88 -14.13 5.68
N TYR A 142 10.79 -14.87 5.90
CA TYR A 142 10.03 -14.84 7.15
C TYR A 142 10.39 -16.06 7.98
N VAL A 143 10.72 -15.85 9.25
CA VAL A 143 11.04 -16.92 10.20
C VAL A 143 9.99 -17.02 11.31
N TRP A 144 9.74 -18.23 11.78
CA TRP A 144 8.80 -18.50 12.86
C TRP A 144 9.57 -18.81 14.15
N THR A 145 9.24 -18.08 15.20
CA THR A 145 9.88 -18.19 16.50
C THR A 145 9.13 -19.13 17.47
N ASP A 146 7.92 -19.49 17.12
CA ASP A 146 7.09 -20.44 17.86
C ASP A 146 6.95 -21.77 17.10
N GLN A 147 6.55 -22.82 17.83
CA GLN A 147 6.30 -24.14 17.25
C GLN A 147 4.83 -24.34 16.85
N ASN A 148 3.97 -23.35 17.09
CA ASN A 148 2.55 -23.44 16.77
C ASN A 148 2.33 -23.22 15.26
N MET A 149 2.18 -24.31 14.53
CA MET A 149 2.01 -24.29 13.07
C MET A 149 0.59 -23.95 12.62
N LYS A 150 -0.44 -24.03 13.50
CA LYS A 150 -1.85 -23.91 13.04
C LYS A 150 -2.16 -22.60 12.32
N SER A 151 -1.71 -21.47 12.86
CA SER A 151 -1.91 -20.17 12.19
C SER A 151 -1.10 -20.06 10.90
N ARG A 152 0.07 -20.68 10.86
CA ARG A 152 0.95 -20.70 9.68
C ARG A 152 0.38 -21.57 8.58
N GLU A 153 -0.16 -22.74 8.92
CA GLU A 153 -0.83 -23.63 7.96
C GLU A 153 -1.97 -22.95 7.23
N LEU A 154 -2.77 -22.15 7.94
CA LEU A 154 -3.83 -21.37 7.31
C LEU A 154 -3.28 -20.36 6.28
N GLU A 155 -2.26 -19.59 6.65
CA GLU A 155 -1.62 -18.63 5.74
C GLU A 155 -0.99 -19.31 4.52
N ILE A 156 -0.28 -20.42 4.74
CA ILE A 156 0.35 -21.21 3.68
C ILE A 156 -0.71 -21.70 2.71
N ARG A 157 -1.78 -22.34 3.23
CA ARG A 157 -2.89 -22.87 2.44
C ARG A 157 -3.56 -21.79 1.58
N ILE A 158 -3.81 -20.58 2.16
CA ILE A 158 -4.42 -19.48 1.43
C ILE A 158 -3.53 -19.04 0.28
N ARG A 159 -2.23 -18.86 0.53
CA ARG A 159 -1.29 -18.45 -0.52
C ARG A 159 -1.18 -19.51 -1.62
N ASP A 160 -1.16 -20.79 -1.27
CA ASP A 160 -1.17 -21.90 -2.24
C ASP A 160 -2.44 -21.87 -3.11
N GLN A 161 -3.61 -21.67 -2.50
CA GLN A 161 -4.88 -21.56 -3.23
C GLN A 161 -4.94 -20.36 -4.17
N LEU A 162 -4.21 -19.29 -3.85
CA LEU A 162 -4.09 -18.09 -4.68
C LEU A 162 -2.98 -18.20 -5.74
N GLY A 163 -2.20 -19.28 -5.75
CA GLY A 163 -1.07 -19.45 -6.66
C GLY A 163 0.17 -18.63 -6.31
N VAL A 164 0.26 -18.10 -5.07
CA VAL A 164 1.42 -17.35 -4.60
C VAL A 164 2.61 -18.30 -4.47
N LYS A 165 3.70 -18.01 -5.17
CA LYS A 165 4.95 -18.77 -5.04
C LYS A 165 5.52 -18.57 -3.64
N GLN A 166 5.73 -19.66 -2.91
CA GLN A 166 6.32 -19.66 -1.59
C GLN A 166 7.17 -20.91 -1.38
N GLN A 167 8.32 -20.75 -0.71
CA GLN A 167 9.23 -21.83 -0.39
C GLN A 167 9.27 -22.01 1.12
N LEU A 168 8.75 -23.12 1.64
CA LEU A 168 8.88 -23.46 3.05
C LEU A 168 10.33 -23.86 3.31
N VAL A 169 10.94 -23.26 4.34
CA VAL A 169 12.37 -23.47 4.67
C VAL A 169 12.52 -23.97 6.10
N ASN A 170 13.38 -24.98 6.26
CA ASN A 170 13.75 -25.55 7.54
C ASN A 170 14.90 -24.76 8.19
N LYS A 171 15.30 -25.15 9.43
CA LYS A 171 16.36 -24.48 10.18
C LYS A 171 17.70 -24.42 9.44
N LYS A 172 18.06 -25.47 8.72
CA LYS A 172 19.34 -25.52 7.97
C LYS A 172 19.28 -24.56 6.79
N GLU A 173 18.20 -24.60 6.02
CA GLU A 173 18.00 -23.71 4.87
C GLU A 173 17.95 -22.25 5.28
N ILE A 174 17.32 -21.92 6.44
CA ILE A 174 17.36 -20.57 7.00
C ILE A 174 18.79 -20.14 7.35
N HIS A 175 19.57 -21.02 7.97
CA HIS A 175 20.96 -20.72 8.29
C HIS A 175 21.82 -20.54 7.04
N ASP A 176 21.56 -21.32 5.99
CA ASP A 176 22.27 -21.18 4.72
C ASP A 176 21.92 -19.85 4.01
N LEU A 177 20.69 -19.37 4.12
CA LEU A 177 20.23 -18.08 3.60
C LEU A 177 20.75 -16.89 4.44
N GLU A 178 20.70 -17.01 5.77
CA GLU A 178 21.09 -15.96 6.72
C GLU A 178 22.00 -16.51 7.84
N PRO A 179 23.29 -16.72 7.57
CA PRO A 179 24.23 -17.33 8.53
C PRO A 179 24.41 -16.52 9.83
N ASN A 180 24.16 -15.20 9.77
CA ASN A 180 24.31 -14.30 10.92
C ASN A 180 23.06 -14.25 11.81
N LEU A 181 21.94 -14.86 11.41
CA LEU A 181 20.73 -14.91 12.19
C LEU A 181 20.86 -15.93 13.31
N LYS A 182 20.71 -15.50 14.58
CA LYS A 182 20.71 -16.41 15.73
C LYS A 182 19.61 -17.47 15.58
N PRO A 183 19.86 -18.76 15.89
CA PRO A 183 18.95 -19.87 15.60
C PRO A 183 17.78 -20.00 16.57
N PHE A 184 17.05 -18.92 16.82
CA PHE A 184 15.82 -18.89 17.66
C PHE A 184 14.54 -19.26 16.88
N TYR A 185 14.68 -19.58 15.60
CA TYR A 185 13.59 -19.91 14.67
C TYR A 185 13.36 -21.43 14.61
N HIS A 186 12.14 -21.82 14.24
CA HIS A 186 11.71 -23.21 14.05
C HIS A 186 11.47 -23.60 12.59
N GLY A 187 11.29 -22.64 11.72
CA GLY A 187 11.08 -22.77 10.29
C GLY A 187 10.76 -21.41 9.71
N GLY A 188 10.46 -21.36 8.43
CA GLY A 188 10.19 -20.11 7.75
C GLY A 188 9.55 -20.29 6.38
N VAL A 189 9.34 -19.17 5.72
CA VAL A 189 8.96 -19.12 4.31
C VAL A 189 9.83 -18.10 3.60
N PHE A 190 10.33 -18.47 2.42
CA PHE A 190 11.15 -17.62 1.57
C PHE A 190 10.40 -17.28 0.29
N TYR A 191 10.43 -16.02 -0.09
CA TYR A 191 9.86 -15.46 -1.31
C TYR A 191 10.99 -14.93 -2.17
N ASP A 192 11.52 -15.76 -3.06
CA ASP A 192 12.69 -15.49 -3.90
C ASP A 192 12.53 -14.31 -4.87
N TYR A 193 11.30 -14.04 -5.29
CA TYR A 193 10.95 -12.97 -6.23
C TYR A 193 10.64 -11.62 -5.55
N ALA A 194 10.56 -11.59 -4.22
CA ALA A 194 10.34 -10.35 -3.48
C ALA A 194 11.58 -9.45 -3.53
N ARG A 195 11.37 -8.14 -3.44
CA ARG A 195 12.43 -7.14 -3.56
C ARG A 195 12.47 -6.22 -2.36
N HIS A 196 13.61 -5.56 -2.19
CA HIS A 196 13.82 -4.59 -1.13
C HIS A 196 14.36 -3.27 -1.67
N ALA A 197 13.74 -2.17 -1.28
CA ALA A 197 14.24 -0.83 -1.54
C ALA A 197 15.22 -0.41 -0.44
N ARG A 198 16.50 -0.24 -0.74
CA ARG A 198 17.47 0.28 0.22
C ARG A 198 17.16 1.70 0.68
N ASN A 199 16.56 2.49 -0.21
CA ASN A 199 16.15 3.85 0.09
C ASN A 199 14.87 4.20 -0.67
N PRO A 200 13.69 3.96 -0.06
CA PRO A 200 12.40 4.23 -0.70
C PRO A 200 12.24 5.68 -1.17
N ARG A 201 12.77 6.64 -0.39
CA ARG A 201 12.73 8.06 -0.76
C ARG A 201 13.52 8.35 -2.02
N LYS A 202 14.75 7.83 -2.15
CA LYS A 202 15.57 8.06 -3.34
C LYS A 202 14.89 7.51 -4.60
N ILE A 203 14.26 6.34 -4.51
CA ILE A 203 13.50 5.75 -5.61
C ILE A 203 12.36 6.70 -6.01
N LEU A 204 11.60 7.18 -5.03
CA LEU A 204 10.50 8.11 -5.30
C LEU A 204 10.99 9.40 -5.95
N ILE A 205 12.09 9.99 -5.47
CA ILE A 205 12.65 11.21 -6.05
C ILE A 205 13.07 10.99 -7.51
N LYS A 206 13.71 9.86 -7.84
CA LYS A 206 14.05 9.52 -9.24
C LYS A 206 12.81 9.39 -10.12
N LEU A 207 11.75 8.75 -9.63
CA LEU A 207 10.47 8.67 -10.34
C LEU A 207 9.83 10.07 -10.52
N PHE A 208 9.89 10.91 -9.50
CA PHE A 208 9.38 12.27 -9.56
C PHE A 208 10.17 13.14 -10.56
N GLU A 209 11.49 13.05 -10.57
CA GLU A 209 12.35 13.72 -11.56
C GLU A 209 12.01 13.28 -12.98
N ASN A 210 11.81 11.96 -13.21
CA ASN A 210 11.37 11.44 -14.48
C ASN A 210 10.00 12.01 -14.90
N PHE A 211 9.05 12.11 -13.95
CA PHE A 211 7.75 12.76 -14.18
C PHE A 211 7.91 14.21 -14.66
N VAL A 212 8.75 15.01 -14.00
CA VAL A 212 8.99 16.41 -14.35
C VAL A 212 9.70 16.51 -15.71
N ASN A 213 10.73 15.69 -15.93
CA ASN A 213 11.49 15.65 -17.19
C ASN A 213 10.60 15.31 -18.40
N LYS A 214 9.52 14.55 -18.19
CA LYS A 214 8.50 14.24 -19.20
C LYS A 214 7.43 15.33 -19.35
N GLY A 215 7.66 16.53 -18.78
CA GLY A 215 6.74 17.66 -18.90
C GLY A 215 5.61 17.68 -17.88
N GLY A 216 5.66 16.85 -16.83
CA GLY A 216 4.75 16.91 -15.69
C GLY A 216 4.94 18.21 -14.89
N LYS A 217 3.85 18.75 -14.35
CA LYS A 217 3.88 19.93 -13.52
C LYS A 217 3.74 19.55 -12.05
N PHE A 218 4.56 20.14 -11.19
CA PHE A 218 4.42 20.05 -9.75
C PHE A 218 4.17 21.41 -9.13
N LEU A 219 3.17 21.50 -8.28
CA LEU A 219 2.83 22.71 -7.52
C LEU A 219 2.84 22.37 -6.03
N LYS A 220 3.76 22.98 -5.30
CA LYS A 220 3.83 22.88 -3.84
C LYS A 220 2.76 23.75 -3.21
N LEU A 221 1.53 23.23 -3.17
CA LEU A 221 0.34 23.93 -2.67
C LEU A 221 -0.49 22.98 -1.79
N ASN A 222 -1.05 23.53 -0.73
CA ASN A 222 -1.97 22.83 0.15
C ASN A 222 -3.40 22.89 -0.42
N ILE A 223 -3.89 21.80 -0.96
CA ILE A 223 -5.28 21.68 -1.37
C ILE A 223 -6.13 21.50 -0.12
N GLN A 224 -7.04 22.42 0.10
CA GLN A 224 -7.91 22.45 1.30
C GLN A 224 -9.24 21.78 1.04
N ASP A 225 -9.75 21.94 -0.18
CA ASP A 225 -11.09 21.51 -0.55
C ASP A 225 -11.15 21.04 -2.02
N ILE A 226 -12.09 20.15 -2.29
CA ILE A 226 -12.42 19.64 -3.61
C ILE A 226 -13.93 19.79 -3.80
N ASP A 227 -14.30 20.46 -4.87
CA ASP A 227 -15.67 20.72 -5.29
C ASP A 227 -15.86 20.35 -6.77
N PHE A 228 -17.04 20.54 -7.29
CA PHE A 228 -17.36 20.31 -8.70
C PHE A 228 -17.99 21.58 -9.29
N ASP A 229 -17.55 21.91 -10.48
CA ASP A 229 -18.15 22.93 -11.32
C ASP A 229 -18.72 22.23 -12.55
N GLU A 230 -20.04 22.16 -12.60
CA GLU A 230 -20.74 21.22 -13.49
C GLU A 230 -20.27 19.78 -13.23
N GLU A 231 -19.59 19.14 -14.20
CA GLU A 231 -19.05 17.78 -14.06
C GLU A 231 -17.52 17.76 -13.84
N LYS A 232 -16.88 18.94 -13.75
CA LYS A 232 -15.41 19.02 -13.63
C LYS A 232 -14.99 19.18 -12.19
N PRO A 233 -14.02 18.39 -11.71
CA PRO A 233 -13.48 18.55 -10.38
C PRO A 233 -12.65 19.84 -10.26
N VAL A 234 -12.87 20.52 -9.14
CA VAL A 234 -12.23 21.78 -8.79
C VAL A 234 -11.45 21.61 -7.50
N MET A 235 -10.15 21.85 -7.53
CA MET A 235 -9.31 21.92 -6.35
C MET A 235 -9.16 23.35 -5.89
N ARG A 236 -9.28 23.59 -4.58
CA ARG A 236 -9.16 24.92 -3.96
C ARG A 236 -8.02 24.94 -2.95
N THR A 237 -7.24 26.02 -3.02
CA THR A 237 -6.36 26.49 -1.94
C THR A 237 -7.02 27.65 -1.24
N GLU A 238 -6.32 28.33 -0.34
CA GLU A 238 -6.82 29.58 0.27
C GLU A 238 -7.11 30.70 -0.74
N THR A 239 -6.33 30.76 -1.82
CA THR A 239 -6.33 31.91 -2.75
C THR A 239 -6.56 31.52 -4.21
N GLN A 240 -6.48 30.25 -4.55
CA GLN A 240 -6.49 29.79 -5.94
C GLN A 240 -7.49 28.68 -6.17
N ARG A 241 -7.96 28.59 -7.40
CA ARG A 241 -8.89 27.56 -7.89
C ARG A 241 -8.30 26.93 -9.14
N PHE A 242 -8.32 25.59 -9.20
CA PHE A 242 -7.82 24.79 -10.32
C PHE A 242 -8.91 23.86 -10.81
N ILE A 243 -9.21 23.88 -12.10
CA ILE A 243 -10.22 23.03 -12.74
C ILE A 243 -9.50 21.99 -13.59
N PHE A 244 -9.92 20.74 -13.48
CA PHE A 244 -9.37 19.61 -14.23
C PHE A 244 -10.47 18.81 -14.92
N ASP A 245 -10.11 17.99 -15.89
CA ASP A 245 -11.03 17.04 -16.49
C ASP A 245 -11.23 15.80 -15.61
N LYS A 246 -10.19 15.43 -14.86
CA LYS A 246 -10.21 14.32 -13.88
C LYS A 246 -9.33 14.66 -12.68
N LEU A 247 -9.62 14.00 -11.57
CA LEU A 247 -8.89 14.16 -10.32
C LEU A 247 -8.51 12.80 -9.73
N VAL A 248 -7.28 12.73 -9.19
CA VAL A 248 -6.80 11.61 -8.38
C VAL A 248 -6.45 12.10 -6.99
N ILE A 249 -6.99 11.47 -5.96
CA ILE A 249 -6.67 11.76 -4.56
C ILE A 249 -5.71 10.67 -4.06
N ALA A 250 -4.45 11.03 -3.84
CA ALA A 250 -3.37 10.14 -3.42
C ALA A 250 -2.69 10.60 -2.10
N CYS A 251 -3.47 11.21 -1.19
CA CYS A 251 -2.98 11.82 0.05
C CYS A 251 -2.76 10.81 1.20
N GLY A 252 -2.73 9.50 0.90
CA GLY A 252 -2.54 8.46 1.92
C GLY A 252 -3.59 8.56 3.03
N ALA A 253 -3.16 8.55 4.30
CA ALA A 253 -4.05 8.63 5.46
C ALA A 253 -4.87 9.96 5.53
N PHE A 254 -4.45 10.99 4.82
CA PHE A 254 -5.14 12.29 4.79
C PHE A 254 -6.22 12.39 3.71
N SER A 255 -6.38 11.39 2.83
CA SER A 255 -7.37 11.39 1.76
C SER A 255 -8.80 11.62 2.27
N LYS A 256 -9.16 11.02 3.41
CA LYS A 256 -10.48 11.18 4.02
C LYS A 256 -10.86 12.64 4.27
N ARG A 257 -9.90 13.51 4.58
CA ARG A 257 -10.16 14.93 4.84
C ARG A 257 -10.70 15.63 3.59
N LEU A 258 -10.13 15.31 2.43
CA LEU A 258 -10.56 15.90 1.15
C LEU A 258 -11.83 15.22 0.61
N THR A 259 -12.01 13.91 0.84
CA THR A 259 -13.20 13.21 0.38
C THR A 259 -14.44 13.50 1.23
N ALA A 260 -14.30 13.84 2.51
CA ALA A 260 -15.42 14.12 3.39
C ALA A 260 -16.24 15.35 2.95
N VAL A 261 -15.61 16.32 2.31
CA VAL A 261 -16.27 17.50 1.76
C VAL A 261 -16.98 17.16 0.45
N SER A 262 -16.40 16.28 -0.35
CA SER A 262 -16.90 15.82 -1.64
C SER A 262 -18.09 14.83 -1.50
N TYR A 263 -18.22 14.14 -0.35
CA TYR A 263 -19.25 13.12 -0.13
C TYR A 263 -20.71 13.62 -0.09
N THR A 264 -20.93 14.92 0.02
CA THR A 264 -22.28 15.48 -0.06
C THR A 264 -22.86 15.44 -1.48
N HIS A 265 -22.03 15.20 -2.50
CA HIS A 265 -22.42 15.18 -3.91
C HIS A 265 -21.94 13.94 -4.70
N LEU A 266 -21.10 13.10 -4.13
CA LEU A 266 -20.63 11.85 -4.73
C LEU A 266 -21.37 10.66 -4.12
N THR A 267 -22.44 10.22 -4.77
CA THR A 267 -22.87 8.83 -4.65
C THR A 267 -21.83 7.96 -5.37
N LEU A 268 -20.88 7.41 -4.62
CA LEU A 268 -20.14 6.27 -5.12
C LEU A 268 -21.16 5.18 -5.44
N PRO A 269 -21.09 4.52 -6.62
CA PRO A 269 -21.92 3.37 -6.87
C PRO A 269 -21.60 2.32 -5.79
N THR A 270 -22.55 2.14 -4.86
CA THR A 270 -22.46 1.12 -3.79
C THR A 270 -22.86 -0.26 -4.28
N THR A 271 -23.15 -0.40 -5.55
CA THR A 271 -23.43 -1.67 -6.21
C THR A 271 -22.17 -2.21 -6.84
N TYR A 272 -21.40 -3.01 -6.07
CA TYR A 272 -20.68 -4.11 -6.64
C TYR A 272 -21.74 -5.18 -6.99
N GLU A 273 -22.31 -5.10 -8.16
CA GLU A 273 -22.87 -6.30 -8.77
C GLU A 273 -21.67 -7.18 -9.20
N VAL A 274 -21.69 -8.37 -8.67
CA VAL A 274 -20.77 -9.49 -8.89
C VAL A 274 -20.80 -9.93 -10.34
#